data_46e7c76fab464d647b9eaa46459d149e
#
_entry.id   46e7c76fab464d647b9eaa46459d149e
#
_cell.length_a   1.000
_cell.length_b   1.000
_cell.length_c   1.000
_cell.angle_alpha   90.00
_cell.angle_beta   90.00
_cell.angle_gamma   90.00
#
_symmetry.space_group_name_H-M   'P 1'
#
loop_
_entity.id
_entity.type
_entity.pdbx_description
1 polymer ?
#
loop_
_entity_poly.entity_id
_entity_poly.type
_entity_poly.pdbx_seq_one_letter_code
_entity_poly.pdbx_strand_id
1 'polypeptide(L)'
;MKIESIRLKNFKAFRDVHLQDIPAFLVVVGANGSGKTTLFDVFGFLHDCLKGNVRQALDKRGRFSEVLSRGCNPAKDSILIELQYRMEISGIERLVTYSLEIGEREGSPKVLRELLRYKRGRYGSPYHFLDFANGAGYAITNEEDFNRPDEELDREEQRVAPDTLAIKGLGQFERFKAASVFRQLIENWHVSDFHINSARGRKDAAGETEHLSETGENLPLVARYLHEQHPDVFRKILTTMAQRVPGISSVEPKLMDDGYLTLRFQDGSFKTPFLDRYVSDGTIKMFAYLVLLHDPRPHPLLCVEEPENQLYPQLMAELAEEFRSYANRGGQVFVSTHSPDFLNAMELNEVCWLVKNQGGTTIHRAKDNNQIVTYVAEGDQLGYLWKQGFFDGADPQ
;
A
#
# COMPACT_ATOMS: atom_id res chain seq x y z
N MET A 1 -9.56 9.14 -0.04
CA MET A 1 -8.46 9.27 -1.04
C MET A 1 -8.29 7.93 -1.73
N LYS A 2 -8.10 7.89 -3.06
CA LYS A 2 -8.05 6.61 -3.81
C LYS A 2 -7.16 6.74 -5.03
N ILE A 3 -6.24 5.79 -5.22
CA ILE A 3 -5.46 5.64 -6.45
C ILE A 3 -6.39 5.04 -7.51
N GLU A 4 -6.56 5.73 -8.62
CA GLU A 4 -7.40 5.29 -9.74
C GLU A 4 -6.58 4.67 -10.87
N SER A 5 -5.31 5.09 -11.02
CA SER A 5 -4.45 4.59 -12.09
C SER A 5 -2.98 4.59 -11.65
N ILE A 6 -2.26 3.57 -12.10
CA ILE A 6 -0.81 3.41 -11.93
C ILE A 6 -0.21 3.13 -13.30
N ARG A 7 0.74 3.96 -13.74
CA ARG A 7 1.60 3.67 -14.88
C ARG A 7 3.04 3.54 -14.44
N LEU A 8 3.67 2.46 -14.83
CA LEU A 8 5.08 2.16 -14.54
C LEU A 8 5.82 1.93 -15.83
N LYS A 9 6.97 2.59 -15.99
CA LYS A 9 7.86 2.35 -17.11
C LYS A 9 9.27 2.08 -16.60
N ASN A 10 9.86 1.01 -17.08
CA ASN A 10 11.22 0.58 -16.75
C ASN A 10 11.48 0.36 -15.25
N PHE A 11 10.47 -0.05 -14.48
CA PHE A 11 10.63 -0.34 -13.05
C PHE A 11 10.66 -1.85 -12.82
N LYS A 12 11.83 -2.39 -12.51
CA LYS A 12 12.08 -3.83 -12.25
C LYS A 12 11.46 -4.72 -13.35
N ALA A 13 10.39 -5.49 -13.04
CA ALA A 13 9.70 -6.36 -13.97
C ALA A 13 8.80 -5.61 -14.98
N PHE A 14 8.46 -4.36 -14.70
CA PHE A 14 7.51 -3.57 -15.50
C PHE A 14 8.22 -2.70 -16.52
N ARG A 15 8.16 -3.07 -17.80
CA ARG A 15 8.72 -2.26 -18.89
C ARG A 15 7.84 -1.09 -19.29
N ASP A 16 6.56 -1.32 -19.47
CA ASP A 16 5.53 -0.29 -19.64
C ASP A 16 4.19 -0.93 -19.34
N VAL A 17 3.63 -0.63 -18.16
CA VAL A 17 2.34 -1.14 -17.72
C VAL A 17 1.47 0.01 -17.26
N HIS A 18 0.17 -0.12 -17.54
CA HIS A 18 -0.81 0.88 -17.16
C HIS A 18 -2.04 0.16 -16.60
N LEU A 19 -2.22 0.23 -15.28
CA LEU A 19 -3.40 -0.27 -14.58
C LEU A 19 -4.34 0.90 -14.31
N GLN A 20 -5.56 0.81 -14.82
CA GLN A 20 -6.60 1.85 -14.71
C GLN A 20 -7.82 1.31 -13.96
N ASP A 21 -8.72 2.20 -13.54
CA ASP A 21 -9.95 1.89 -12.82
C ASP A 21 -9.71 0.98 -11.60
N ILE A 22 -8.71 1.31 -10.81
CA ILE A 22 -8.31 0.51 -9.66
C ILE A 22 -9.42 0.56 -8.61
N PRO A 23 -9.93 -0.59 -8.12
CA PRO A 23 -10.95 -0.62 -7.08
C PRO A 23 -10.39 -0.21 -5.71
N ALA A 24 -11.28 -0.02 -4.73
CA ALA A 24 -10.85 0.23 -3.35
C ALA A 24 -10.20 -1.02 -2.72
N PHE A 25 -10.61 -2.21 -3.13
CA PHE A 25 -9.96 -3.46 -2.79
C PHE A 25 -9.47 -4.14 -4.06
N LEU A 26 -8.15 -4.32 -4.18
CA LEU A 26 -7.49 -4.94 -5.33
C LEU A 26 -6.72 -6.19 -4.88
N VAL A 27 -6.98 -7.31 -5.54
CA VAL A 27 -6.25 -8.56 -5.32
C VAL A 27 -5.42 -8.89 -6.56
N VAL A 28 -4.14 -9.16 -6.34
CA VAL A 28 -3.14 -9.42 -7.38
C VAL A 28 -2.68 -10.87 -7.29
N VAL A 29 -2.92 -11.63 -8.33
CA VAL A 29 -2.43 -13.02 -8.43
C VAL A 29 -1.40 -13.17 -9.55
N GLY A 30 -0.68 -14.28 -9.55
CA GLY A 30 0.31 -14.61 -10.57
C GLY A 30 1.38 -15.56 -10.06
N ALA A 31 2.09 -16.19 -10.97
CA ALA A 31 3.19 -17.09 -10.65
C ALA A 31 4.30 -16.41 -9.84
N ASN A 32 5.16 -17.20 -9.20
CA ASN A 32 6.34 -16.67 -8.52
C ASN A 32 7.25 -15.93 -9.51
N GLY A 33 7.71 -14.75 -9.10
CA GLY A 33 8.54 -13.89 -9.95
C GLY A 33 7.78 -13.15 -11.06
N SER A 34 6.43 -13.16 -11.07
CA SER A 34 5.62 -12.38 -12.01
C SER A 34 5.63 -10.88 -11.76
N GLY A 35 6.02 -10.44 -10.56
CA GLY A 35 6.14 -9.02 -10.23
C GLY A 35 5.12 -8.51 -9.19
N LYS A 36 4.43 -9.38 -8.45
CA LYS A 36 3.49 -8.97 -7.38
C LYS A 36 4.16 -8.06 -6.34
N THR A 37 5.24 -8.54 -5.72
CA THR A 37 6.06 -7.74 -4.80
C THR A 37 6.62 -6.47 -5.45
N THR A 38 6.94 -6.52 -6.76
CA THR A 38 7.40 -5.34 -7.50
C THR A 38 6.33 -4.25 -7.58
N LEU A 39 5.06 -4.62 -7.74
CA LEU A 39 3.96 -3.65 -7.76
C LEU A 39 3.82 -2.93 -6.41
N PHE A 40 3.96 -3.67 -5.31
CA PHE A 40 3.87 -3.09 -3.97
C PHE A 40 5.11 -2.29 -3.59
N ASP A 41 6.29 -2.73 -4.08
CA ASP A 41 7.55 -2.02 -3.85
C ASP A 41 7.57 -0.61 -4.48
N VAL A 42 6.70 -0.31 -5.45
CA VAL A 42 6.53 1.06 -5.98
C VAL A 42 6.13 2.02 -4.86
N PHE A 43 5.21 1.61 -3.99
CA PHE A 43 4.73 2.42 -2.87
C PHE A 43 5.79 2.56 -1.78
N GLY A 44 6.45 1.45 -1.43
CA GLY A 44 7.61 1.47 -0.52
C GLY A 44 8.76 2.32 -1.05
N PHE A 45 9.01 2.30 -2.36
CA PHE A 45 10.02 3.13 -3.01
C PHE A 45 9.71 4.63 -2.88
N LEU A 46 8.48 5.05 -3.19
CA LEU A 46 8.06 6.46 -3.06
C LEU A 46 8.11 6.92 -1.61
N HIS A 47 7.70 6.08 -0.66
CA HIS A 47 7.78 6.36 0.77
C HIS A 47 9.24 6.53 1.23
N ASP A 48 10.16 5.64 0.78
CA ASP A 48 11.58 5.77 1.06
C ASP A 48 12.20 7.05 0.46
N CYS A 49 11.78 7.44 -0.75
CA CYS A 49 12.21 8.70 -1.37
C CYS A 49 11.80 9.92 -0.53
N LEU A 50 10.62 9.90 0.09
CA LEU A 50 10.18 10.95 0.99
C LEU A 50 10.94 10.94 2.33
N LYS A 51 11.11 9.78 2.95
CA LYS A 51 11.89 9.67 4.20
C LYS A 51 13.34 10.09 4.02
N GLY A 52 13.98 9.62 2.97
CA GLY A 52 15.36 9.92 2.62
C GLY A 52 15.49 10.78 1.37
N ASN A 53 16.04 10.19 0.32
CA ASN A 53 16.09 10.72 -1.05
C ASN A 53 16.07 9.56 -2.05
N VAL A 54 16.03 9.87 -3.35
CA VAL A 54 15.99 8.86 -4.42
C VAL A 54 17.20 7.94 -4.40
N ARG A 55 18.40 8.47 -4.09
CA ARG A 55 19.64 7.66 -3.98
C ARG A 55 19.50 6.62 -2.89
N GLN A 56 19.10 7.01 -1.68
CA GLN A 56 18.94 6.11 -0.54
C GLN A 56 17.85 5.05 -0.79
N ALA A 57 16.75 5.45 -1.43
CA ALA A 57 15.67 4.52 -1.81
C ALA A 57 16.13 3.48 -2.84
N LEU A 58 16.99 3.88 -3.79
CA LEU A 58 17.60 2.97 -4.78
C LEU A 58 18.67 2.08 -4.14
N ASP A 59 19.50 2.62 -3.24
CA ASP A 59 20.56 1.85 -2.55
C ASP A 59 19.99 0.71 -1.72
N LYS A 60 18.83 0.91 -1.06
CA LYS A 60 18.09 -0.17 -0.37
C LYS A 60 17.68 -1.32 -1.32
N ARG A 61 17.55 -1.05 -2.61
CA ARG A 61 17.09 -1.98 -3.66
C ARG A 61 18.20 -2.47 -4.60
N GLY A 62 19.47 -2.25 -4.24
CA GLY A 62 20.63 -2.69 -5.03
C GLY A 62 21.06 -1.69 -6.10
N ARG A 63 20.73 -0.39 -5.93
CA ARG A 63 21.07 0.73 -6.82
C ARG A 63 20.17 0.85 -8.07
N PHE A 64 20.39 1.91 -8.85
CA PHE A 64 19.59 2.24 -10.03
C PHE A 64 19.54 1.11 -11.07
N SER A 65 20.69 0.45 -11.34
CA SER A 65 20.78 -0.65 -12.32
C SER A 65 19.91 -1.88 -11.96
N GLU A 66 19.67 -2.13 -10.67
CA GLU A 66 18.83 -3.25 -10.21
C GLU A 66 17.33 -2.91 -10.21
N VAL A 67 17.01 -1.63 -10.09
CA VAL A 67 15.62 -1.14 -10.14
C VAL A 67 15.17 -0.85 -11.59
N LEU A 68 16.11 -0.48 -12.46
CA LEU A 68 15.83 -0.32 -13.89
C LEU A 68 15.53 -1.69 -14.52
N SER A 69 14.54 -1.75 -15.40
CA SER A 69 14.16 -2.99 -16.09
C SER A 69 15.32 -3.61 -16.85
N ARG A 70 15.45 -4.94 -16.77
CA ARG A 70 16.51 -5.68 -17.48
C ARG A 70 16.50 -5.42 -18.98
N GLY A 71 17.67 -5.16 -19.56
CA GLY A 71 17.84 -4.82 -20.97
C GLY A 71 17.68 -3.34 -21.30
N CYS A 72 17.36 -2.47 -20.33
CA CYS A 72 17.48 -1.02 -20.46
C CYS A 72 18.93 -0.56 -20.23
N ASN A 73 19.29 0.58 -20.81
CA ASN A 73 20.60 1.19 -20.67
C ASN A 73 20.57 2.26 -19.56
N PRO A 74 21.26 2.06 -18.41
CA PRO A 74 21.23 3.02 -17.30
C PRO A 74 21.63 4.46 -17.67
N ALA A 75 22.51 4.62 -18.66
CA ALA A 75 22.97 5.95 -19.08
C ALA A 75 21.95 6.71 -19.94
N LYS A 76 20.96 6.02 -20.53
CA LYS A 76 20.00 6.61 -21.48
C LYS A 76 18.56 6.51 -21.01
N ASP A 77 18.19 5.36 -20.44
CA ASP A 77 16.82 5.06 -20.06
C ASP A 77 16.52 5.60 -18.66
N SER A 78 15.26 5.90 -18.41
CA SER A 78 14.73 6.38 -17.14
C SER A 78 13.63 5.46 -16.61
N ILE A 79 13.42 5.54 -15.31
CA ILE A 79 12.26 4.95 -14.62
C ILE A 79 11.17 6.02 -14.56
N LEU A 80 9.93 5.68 -14.95
CA LEU A 80 8.76 6.53 -14.79
C LEU A 80 7.76 5.85 -13.85
N ILE A 81 7.30 6.60 -12.85
CA ILE A 81 6.18 6.25 -11.98
C ILE A 81 5.14 7.36 -12.12
N GLU A 82 3.95 7.02 -12.62
CA GLU A 82 2.83 7.96 -12.69
C GLU A 82 1.64 7.39 -11.92
N LEU A 83 1.07 8.19 -11.04
CA LEU A 83 -0.08 7.87 -10.22
C LEU A 83 -1.20 8.86 -10.49
N GLN A 84 -2.42 8.38 -10.71
CA GLN A 84 -3.63 9.19 -10.68
C GLN A 84 -4.46 8.81 -9.46
N TYR A 85 -4.85 9.79 -8.68
CA TYR A 85 -5.58 9.54 -7.45
C TYR A 85 -6.55 10.68 -7.15
N ARG A 86 -7.65 10.31 -6.49
CA ARG A 86 -8.62 11.28 -5.97
C ARG A 86 -8.21 11.69 -4.58
N MET A 87 -8.11 13.00 -4.40
CA MET A 87 -7.82 13.59 -3.10
C MET A 87 -8.57 14.91 -2.95
N GLU A 88 -8.79 15.28 -1.71
CA GLU A 88 -9.39 16.57 -1.38
C GLU A 88 -8.30 17.64 -1.31
N ILE A 89 -8.45 18.70 -2.10
CA ILE A 89 -7.62 19.89 -2.06
C ILE A 89 -8.56 21.06 -1.79
N SER A 90 -8.34 21.76 -0.68
CA SER A 90 -9.16 22.94 -0.29
C SER A 90 -10.67 22.64 -0.26
N GLY A 91 -11.06 21.51 0.30
CA GLY A 91 -12.47 21.09 0.45
C GLY A 91 -13.13 20.56 -0.83
N ILE A 92 -12.38 20.39 -1.91
CA ILE A 92 -12.90 19.90 -3.19
C ILE A 92 -12.12 18.66 -3.63
N GLU A 93 -12.87 17.60 -3.97
CA GLU A 93 -12.27 16.40 -4.53
C GLU A 93 -11.72 16.62 -5.92
N ARG A 94 -10.44 16.31 -6.12
CA ARG A 94 -9.71 16.48 -7.37
C ARG A 94 -9.11 15.16 -7.84
N LEU A 95 -9.11 14.96 -9.17
CA LEU A 95 -8.28 13.93 -9.79
C LEU A 95 -6.90 14.53 -10.05
N VAL A 96 -5.91 14.07 -9.29
CA VAL A 96 -4.53 14.57 -9.33
C VAL A 96 -3.65 13.56 -10.02
N THR A 97 -2.77 14.01 -10.88
CA THR A 97 -1.72 13.20 -11.49
C THR A 97 -0.37 13.61 -10.91
N TYR A 98 0.31 12.67 -10.30
CA TYR A 98 1.72 12.79 -9.91
C TYR A 98 2.57 11.94 -10.83
N SER A 99 3.63 12.51 -11.38
CA SER A 99 4.58 11.84 -12.26
C SER A 99 6.00 12.08 -11.79
N LEU A 100 6.77 11.00 -11.62
CA LEU A 100 8.15 11.01 -11.19
C LEU A 100 9.00 10.27 -12.22
N GLU A 101 9.96 10.96 -12.81
CA GLU A 101 10.96 10.40 -13.71
C GLU A 101 12.35 10.44 -13.08
N ILE A 102 12.99 9.28 -13.01
CA ILE A 102 14.31 9.09 -12.39
C ILE A 102 15.27 8.52 -13.42
N GLY A 103 16.46 9.06 -13.49
CA GLY A 103 17.54 8.52 -14.33
C GLY A 103 18.89 8.64 -13.67
N GLU A 104 19.88 8.00 -14.26
CA GLU A 104 21.27 8.13 -13.83
C GLU A 104 22.00 9.10 -14.76
N ARG A 105 22.66 10.09 -14.19
CA ARG A 105 23.47 11.06 -14.92
C ARG A 105 24.80 11.24 -14.18
N GLU A 106 25.90 11.15 -14.90
CA GLU A 106 27.26 11.28 -14.33
C GLU A 106 27.51 10.28 -13.18
N GLY A 107 26.97 9.04 -13.32
CA GLY A 107 27.10 7.98 -12.32
C GLY A 107 26.31 8.20 -11.04
N SER A 108 25.34 9.12 -11.06
CA SER A 108 24.49 9.41 -9.89
C SER A 108 23.01 9.44 -10.26
N PRO A 109 22.13 8.85 -9.45
CA PRO A 109 20.70 8.93 -9.66
C PRO A 109 20.19 10.37 -9.43
N LYS A 110 19.33 10.85 -10.33
CA LYS A 110 18.72 12.18 -10.28
C LYS A 110 17.25 12.09 -10.60
N VAL A 111 16.46 12.98 -10.01
CA VAL A 111 15.09 13.26 -10.43
C VAL A 111 15.16 14.07 -11.73
N LEU A 112 14.88 13.43 -12.85
CA LEU A 112 14.87 14.07 -14.16
C LEU A 112 13.67 15.01 -14.28
N ARG A 113 12.51 14.57 -13.82
CA ARG A 113 11.30 15.39 -13.70
C ARG A 113 10.40 14.91 -12.57
N GLU A 114 9.82 15.85 -11.86
CA GLU A 114 8.76 15.66 -10.88
C GLU A 114 7.62 16.63 -11.17
N LEU A 115 6.42 16.10 -11.37
CA LEU A 115 5.26 16.86 -11.83
C LEU A 115 4.04 16.50 -11.00
N LEU A 116 3.31 17.52 -10.54
CA LEU A 116 2.00 17.37 -9.94
C LEU A 116 1.02 18.28 -10.67
N ARG A 117 -0.06 17.70 -11.20
CA ARG A 117 -1.04 18.42 -12.01
C ARG A 117 -2.47 17.98 -11.70
N TYR A 118 -3.40 18.92 -11.75
CA TYR A 118 -4.83 18.65 -11.65
C TYR A 118 -5.64 19.79 -12.26
N LYS A 119 -6.96 19.63 -12.36
CA LYS A 119 -7.90 20.67 -12.80
C LYS A 119 -8.52 21.33 -11.58
N ARG A 120 -8.40 22.66 -11.46
CA ARG A 120 -9.13 23.44 -10.45
C ARG A 120 -10.62 23.57 -10.80
N GLY A 121 -10.92 23.77 -12.08
CA GLY A 121 -12.28 23.91 -12.60
C GLY A 121 -12.86 22.60 -13.15
N ARG A 122 -14.14 22.69 -13.55
CA ARG A 122 -14.84 21.56 -14.19
C ARG A 122 -14.35 21.31 -15.63
N TYR A 123 -13.87 22.34 -16.30
CA TYR A 123 -13.43 22.34 -17.70
C TYR A 123 -11.93 22.68 -17.80
N GLY A 124 -11.35 22.52 -18.99
CA GLY A 124 -9.94 22.81 -19.25
C GLY A 124 -9.04 21.60 -19.14
N SER A 125 -7.74 21.79 -19.38
CA SER A 125 -6.69 20.79 -19.22
C SER A 125 -6.12 20.84 -17.79
N PRO A 126 -5.54 19.73 -17.27
CA PRO A 126 -4.84 19.77 -15.99
C PRO A 126 -3.69 20.79 -16.03
N TYR A 127 -3.61 21.64 -15.00
CA TYR A 127 -2.54 22.62 -14.84
C TYR A 127 -1.44 22.08 -13.92
N HIS A 128 -0.19 22.56 -14.12
CA HIS A 128 0.97 22.12 -13.34
C HIS A 128 1.10 22.96 -12.07
N PHE A 129 0.82 22.34 -10.93
CA PHE A 129 0.95 22.96 -9.61
C PHE A 129 2.33 22.77 -8.99
N LEU A 130 3.07 21.77 -9.47
CA LEU A 130 4.49 21.56 -9.19
C LEU A 130 5.13 21.02 -10.48
N ASP A 131 6.22 21.63 -10.93
CA ASP A 131 7.01 21.15 -12.07
C ASP A 131 8.49 21.43 -11.82
N PHE A 132 9.24 20.35 -11.55
CA PHE A 132 10.67 20.37 -11.28
C PHE A 132 11.40 19.48 -12.27
N ALA A 133 12.54 19.96 -12.73
CA ALA A 133 13.47 19.19 -13.57
C ALA A 133 14.90 19.34 -13.05
N ASN A 134 15.59 18.23 -12.83
CA ASN A 134 16.98 18.21 -12.35
C ASN A 134 17.24 19.07 -11.11
N GLY A 135 16.29 19.11 -10.18
CA GLY A 135 16.38 19.85 -8.93
C GLY A 135 16.04 21.33 -8.99
N ALA A 136 15.57 21.84 -10.12
CA ALA A 136 15.10 23.22 -10.26
C ALA A 136 13.69 23.26 -10.87
N GLY A 137 12.86 24.16 -10.40
CA GLY A 137 11.49 24.27 -10.89
C GLY A 137 10.66 25.24 -10.07
N TYR A 138 9.33 25.11 -10.16
CA TYR A 138 8.40 25.96 -9.45
C TYR A 138 7.25 25.18 -8.83
N ALA A 139 6.62 25.80 -7.84
CA ALA A 139 5.31 25.39 -7.32
C ALA A 139 4.39 26.60 -7.19
N ILE A 140 3.08 26.34 -7.27
CA ILE A 140 2.05 27.36 -7.15
C ILE A 140 1.76 27.59 -5.66
N THR A 141 1.66 28.86 -5.24
CA THR A 141 1.47 29.26 -3.84
C THR A 141 0.04 29.69 -3.51
N ASN A 142 -0.75 30.08 -4.51
CA ASN A 142 -2.10 30.61 -4.36
C ASN A 142 -3.14 29.74 -5.08
N GLU A 143 -3.04 28.42 -4.91
CA GLU A 143 -3.92 27.43 -5.55
C GLU A 143 -5.42 27.67 -5.27
N GLU A 144 -5.73 28.34 -4.17
CA GLU A 144 -7.11 28.65 -3.71
C GLU A 144 -7.69 29.93 -4.31
N ASP A 145 -6.91 30.70 -5.09
CA ASP A 145 -7.40 31.90 -5.75
C ASP A 145 -8.21 31.56 -7.01
N PHE A 146 -9.46 31.18 -6.80
CA PHE A 146 -10.39 30.80 -7.87
C PHE A 146 -10.84 31.98 -8.75
N ASN A 147 -10.50 33.23 -8.40
CA ASN A 147 -10.81 34.42 -9.21
C ASN A 147 -9.78 34.63 -10.33
N ARG A 148 -8.63 33.95 -10.25
CA ARG A 148 -7.58 34.02 -11.25
C ARG A 148 -7.60 32.80 -12.18
N PRO A 149 -7.37 32.97 -13.49
CA PRO A 149 -7.09 31.84 -14.38
C PRO A 149 -5.80 31.13 -13.95
N ASP A 150 -5.64 29.87 -14.35
CA ASP A 150 -4.52 29.03 -13.92
C ASP A 150 -3.15 29.63 -14.32
N GLU A 151 -3.07 30.27 -15.48
CA GLU A 151 -1.86 30.89 -16.05
C GLU A 151 -1.38 32.11 -15.28
N GLU A 152 -2.27 32.75 -14.51
CA GLU A 152 -1.99 33.95 -13.72
C GLU A 152 -1.69 33.65 -12.26
N LEU A 153 -1.62 32.37 -11.88
CA LEU A 153 -1.27 31.96 -10.53
C LEU A 153 0.19 32.26 -10.19
N ASP A 154 0.44 32.55 -8.92
CA ASP A 154 1.76 32.92 -8.45
C ASP A 154 2.69 31.70 -8.40
N ARG A 155 3.76 31.72 -9.22
CA ARG A 155 4.80 30.70 -9.28
C ARG A 155 5.95 31.08 -8.36
N GLU A 156 6.30 30.20 -7.47
CA GLU A 156 7.50 30.33 -6.65
C GLU A 156 8.58 29.39 -7.18
N GLU A 157 9.64 29.97 -7.74
CA GLU A 157 10.81 29.20 -8.20
C GLU A 157 11.63 28.73 -7.01
N GLN A 158 12.02 27.46 -7.03
CA GLN A 158 12.77 26.81 -5.97
C GLN A 158 13.85 25.88 -6.52
N ARG A 159 14.82 25.56 -5.68
CA ARG A 159 15.86 24.56 -5.96
C ARG A 159 15.93 23.55 -4.83
N VAL A 160 16.04 22.29 -5.20
CA VAL A 160 16.28 21.17 -4.31
C VAL A 160 17.50 20.37 -4.79
N ALA A 161 18.05 19.51 -3.96
CA ALA A 161 19.11 18.62 -4.41
C ALA A 161 18.56 17.71 -5.54
N PRO A 162 19.36 17.44 -6.60
CA PRO A 162 18.89 16.71 -7.77
C PRO A 162 18.36 15.29 -7.50
N ASP A 163 18.70 14.70 -6.37
CA ASP A 163 18.25 13.39 -5.90
C ASP A 163 17.13 13.45 -4.84
N THR A 164 16.59 14.65 -4.60
CA THR A 164 15.54 14.87 -3.60
C THR A 164 14.23 15.25 -4.28
N LEU A 165 13.13 14.67 -3.83
CA LEU A 165 11.78 15.02 -4.31
C LEU A 165 11.40 16.44 -3.87
N ALA A 166 10.91 17.25 -4.80
CA ALA A 166 10.42 18.61 -4.49
C ALA A 166 9.23 18.58 -3.52
N ILE A 167 8.31 17.59 -3.65
CA ILE A 167 7.20 17.41 -2.70
C ILE A 167 7.68 17.18 -1.27
N LYS A 168 8.87 16.61 -1.05
CA LYS A 168 9.43 16.41 0.30
C LYS A 168 9.69 17.74 1.01
N GLY A 169 10.28 18.68 0.33
CA GLY A 169 10.59 20.02 0.88
C GLY A 169 9.36 20.93 0.90
N LEU A 170 8.75 21.14 -0.24
CA LEU A 170 7.63 22.07 -0.42
C LEU A 170 6.36 21.60 0.30
N GLY A 171 6.09 20.29 0.34
CA GLY A 171 4.96 19.72 1.06
C GLY A 171 4.99 19.89 2.59
N GLN A 172 6.04 20.50 3.15
CA GLN A 172 6.07 20.92 4.56
C GLN A 172 5.35 22.25 4.80
N PHE A 173 5.09 23.02 3.75
CA PHE A 173 4.48 24.34 3.85
C PHE A 173 3.04 24.30 3.37
N GLU A 174 2.11 24.75 4.19
CA GLU A 174 0.67 24.74 3.90
C GLU A 174 0.31 25.56 2.64
N ARG A 175 1.11 26.56 2.25
CA ARG A 175 0.90 27.38 1.05
C ARG A 175 0.98 26.56 -0.26
N PHE A 176 1.65 25.40 -0.26
CA PHE A 176 1.70 24.47 -1.39
C PHE A 176 0.70 23.33 -1.16
N LYS A 177 -0.58 23.64 -1.23
CA LYS A 177 -1.68 22.72 -0.81
C LYS A 177 -1.59 21.34 -1.44
N ALA A 178 -1.51 21.26 -2.78
CA ALA A 178 -1.43 19.98 -3.48
C ALA A 178 -0.20 19.17 -3.07
N ALA A 179 0.97 19.80 -2.95
CA ALA A 179 2.21 19.13 -2.53
C ALA A 179 2.12 18.64 -1.08
N SER A 180 1.53 19.45 -0.17
CA SER A 180 1.37 19.10 1.23
C SER A 180 0.42 17.90 1.41
N VAL A 181 -0.74 17.93 0.78
CA VAL A 181 -1.72 16.82 0.87
C VAL A 181 -1.16 15.55 0.25
N PHE A 182 -0.46 15.66 -0.88
CA PHE A 182 0.15 14.47 -1.53
C PHE A 182 1.31 13.89 -0.72
N ARG A 183 2.14 14.74 -0.14
CA ARG A 183 3.19 14.29 0.78
C ARG A 183 2.60 13.51 1.95
N GLN A 184 1.58 14.07 2.62
CA GLN A 184 0.90 13.40 3.73
C GLN A 184 0.27 12.06 3.29
N LEU A 185 -0.29 12.00 2.08
CA LEU A 185 -0.82 10.76 1.53
C LEU A 185 0.25 9.66 1.47
N ILE A 186 1.43 9.96 0.90
CA ILE A 186 2.53 8.98 0.77
C ILE A 186 3.11 8.61 2.14
N GLU A 187 3.27 9.56 3.05
CA GLU A 187 3.79 9.32 4.40
C GLU A 187 2.91 8.38 5.23
N ASN A 188 1.61 8.32 4.92
CA ASN A 188 0.65 7.46 5.60
C ASN A 188 0.34 6.15 4.84
N TRP A 189 1.04 5.83 3.76
CA TRP A 189 0.95 4.51 3.15
C TRP A 189 1.56 3.45 4.04
N HIS A 190 0.93 2.29 4.08
CA HIS A 190 1.39 1.14 4.84
C HIS A 190 1.64 -0.04 3.90
N VAL A 191 2.89 -0.42 3.72
CA VAL A 191 3.28 -1.64 3.02
C VAL A 191 3.65 -2.65 4.09
N SER A 192 2.75 -3.60 4.33
CA SER A 192 2.91 -4.60 5.39
C SER A 192 3.87 -5.71 4.96
N ASP A 193 4.94 -5.87 5.71
CA ASP A 193 5.88 -6.98 5.66
C ASP A 193 5.87 -7.71 7.02
N PHE A 194 4.70 -8.26 7.33
CA PHE A 194 4.42 -8.77 8.67
C PHE A 194 5.20 -10.05 8.97
N HIS A 195 6.07 -9.97 9.95
CA HIS A 195 6.85 -11.09 10.46
C HIS A 195 6.41 -11.50 11.86
N ILE A 196 5.88 -12.71 12.00
CA ILE A 196 5.39 -13.23 13.29
C ILE A 196 6.46 -13.20 14.37
N ASN A 197 7.69 -13.55 14.03
CA ASN A 197 8.80 -13.50 14.97
C ASN A 197 9.08 -12.08 15.49
N SER A 198 8.84 -11.05 14.68
CA SER A 198 8.95 -9.64 15.09
C SER A 198 7.77 -9.21 15.97
N ALA A 199 6.56 -9.72 15.68
CA ALA A 199 5.36 -9.43 16.44
C ALA A 199 5.31 -10.08 17.82
N ARG A 200 6.01 -11.21 17.97
CA ARG A 200 6.10 -11.94 19.22
C ARG A 200 7.09 -11.31 20.20
N GLY A 201 6.85 -11.57 21.46
CA GLY A 201 7.81 -11.31 22.51
C GLY A 201 7.62 -10.01 23.25
N ARG A 202 8.54 -9.77 24.16
CA ARG A 202 8.51 -8.64 25.07
C ARG A 202 8.96 -7.38 24.35
N LYS A 203 8.22 -6.31 24.56
CA LYS A 203 8.57 -4.97 24.08
C LYS A 203 8.77 -4.03 25.26
N ASP A 204 9.72 -3.13 25.14
CA ASP A 204 9.84 -2.04 26.10
C ASP A 204 8.51 -1.27 26.13
N ALA A 205 7.99 -1.05 27.33
CA ALA A 205 6.71 -0.36 27.50
C ALA A 205 6.82 1.16 27.25
N ALA A 206 8.02 1.66 26.98
CA ALA A 206 8.25 3.08 26.70
C ALA A 206 7.72 3.45 25.30
N GLY A 207 6.98 4.55 25.21
CA GLY A 207 6.43 5.13 23.99
C GLY A 207 4.96 4.79 23.76
N GLU A 208 4.27 5.75 23.19
CA GLU A 208 2.93 5.56 22.60
C GLU A 208 3.08 5.32 21.10
N THR A 209 2.48 4.25 20.62
CA THR A 209 2.48 3.90 19.20
C THR A 209 1.03 3.65 18.79
N GLU A 210 0.52 4.54 17.96
CA GLU A 210 -0.88 4.50 17.52
C GLU A 210 -1.13 3.50 16.40
N HIS A 211 -0.15 3.34 15.50
CA HIS A 211 -0.26 2.50 14.31
C HIS A 211 0.66 1.29 14.37
N LEU A 212 0.21 0.18 13.79
CA LEU A 212 1.04 -1.01 13.65
C LEU A 212 2.19 -0.73 12.68
N SER A 213 3.41 -1.15 13.04
CA SER A 213 4.57 -1.04 12.15
C SER A 213 4.50 -2.04 10.99
N GLU A 214 5.25 -1.78 9.91
CA GLU A 214 5.29 -2.64 8.71
C GLU A 214 5.58 -4.11 9.06
N THR A 215 6.47 -4.36 10.02
CA THR A 215 6.87 -5.70 10.48
C THR A 215 5.99 -6.27 11.60
N GLY A 216 5.09 -5.45 12.18
CA GLY A 216 4.26 -5.82 13.31
C GLY A 216 4.98 -5.88 14.66
N GLU A 217 6.24 -5.44 14.72
CA GLU A 217 7.07 -5.57 15.94
C GLU A 217 6.52 -4.82 17.17
N ASN A 218 5.71 -3.78 16.96
CA ASN A 218 5.09 -2.98 18.01
C ASN A 218 3.67 -3.43 18.37
N LEU A 219 3.24 -4.62 17.95
CA LEU A 219 1.89 -5.14 18.18
C LEU A 219 1.41 -5.04 19.65
N PRO A 220 2.22 -5.38 20.68
CA PRO A 220 1.81 -5.23 22.08
C PRO A 220 1.53 -3.77 22.47
N LEU A 221 2.31 -2.81 21.93
CA LEU A 221 2.14 -1.37 22.21
C LEU A 221 0.84 -0.83 21.60
N VAL A 222 0.58 -1.17 20.33
CA VAL A 222 -0.67 -0.78 19.64
C VAL A 222 -1.89 -1.42 20.29
N ALA A 223 -1.80 -2.69 20.69
CA ALA A 223 -2.86 -3.36 21.42
C ALA A 223 -3.17 -2.66 22.76
N ARG A 224 -2.14 -2.21 23.49
CA ARG A 224 -2.31 -1.41 24.72
C ARG A 224 -2.96 -0.06 24.42
N TYR A 225 -2.48 0.66 23.40
CA TYR A 225 -3.06 1.93 22.98
C TYR A 225 -4.55 1.79 22.64
N LEU A 226 -4.92 0.78 21.86
CA LEU A 226 -6.32 0.51 21.52
C LEU A 226 -7.15 0.14 22.77
N HIS A 227 -6.59 -0.66 23.68
CA HIS A 227 -7.26 -1.07 24.91
C HIS A 227 -7.54 0.13 25.83
N GLU A 228 -6.60 1.08 25.96
CA GLU A 228 -6.69 2.23 26.85
C GLU A 228 -7.44 3.42 26.24
N GLN A 229 -7.19 3.74 24.96
CA GLN A 229 -7.71 4.94 24.30
C GLN A 229 -8.93 4.67 23.40
N HIS A 230 -9.10 3.45 22.89
CA HIS A 230 -10.19 3.05 21.99
C HIS A 230 -10.85 1.73 22.42
N PRO A 231 -11.40 1.65 23.67
CA PRO A 231 -11.89 0.39 24.23
C PRO A 231 -13.02 -0.27 23.43
N ASP A 232 -13.82 0.52 22.71
CA ASP A 232 -14.89 -0.03 21.87
C ASP A 232 -14.32 -0.70 20.61
N VAL A 233 -13.29 -0.13 20.02
CA VAL A 233 -12.56 -0.74 18.89
C VAL A 233 -11.87 -2.02 19.35
N PHE A 234 -11.17 -1.98 20.47
CA PHE A 234 -10.50 -3.14 21.02
C PHE A 234 -11.48 -4.28 21.35
N ARG A 235 -12.65 -3.96 21.92
CA ARG A 235 -13.72 -4.94 22.18
C ARG A 235 -14.22 -5.57 20.87
N LYS A 236 -14.37 -4.79 19.80
CA LYS A 236 -14.75 -5.32 18.48
C LYS A 236 -13.69 -6.28 17.95
N ILE A 237 -12.39 -5.94 18.06
CA ILE A 237 -11.28 -6.83 17.70
C ILE A 237 -11.39 -8.14 18.47
N LEU A 238 -11.58 -8.09 19.79
CA LEU A 238 -11.69 -9.30 20.63
C LEU A 238 -12.90 -10.15 20.26
N THR A 239 -14.04 -9.53 19.96
CA THR A 239 -15.25 -10.24 19.52
C THR A 239 -15.01 -10.97 18.20
N THR A 240 -14.41 -10.28 17.23
CA THR A 240 -14.06 -10.87 15.93
C THR A 240 -13.03 -11.99 16.13
N MET A 241 -12.01 -11.77 16.96
CA MET A 241 -11.00 -12.80 17.28
C MET A 241 -11.61 -14.06 17.85
N ALA A 242 -12.53 -13.94 18.81
CA ALA A 242 -13.22 -15.08 19.43
C ALA A 242 -14.12 -15.85 18.44
N GLN A 243 -14.66 -15.16 17.43
CA GLN A 243 -15.45 -15.79 16.36
C GLN A 243 -14.58 -16.53 15.34
N ARG A 244 -13.39 -15.97 15.02
CA ARG A 244 -12.52 -16.46 13.93
C ARG A 244 -11.50 -17.50 14.38
N VAL A 245 -11.04 -17.44 15.63
CA VAL A 245 -10.01 -18.34 16.16
C VAL A 245 -10.61 -19.20 17.25
N PRO A 246 -10.91 -20.51 16.97
CA PRO A 246 -11.52 -21.40 17.95
C PRO A 246 -10.70 -21.46 19.24
N GLY A 247 -11.37 -21.36 20.39
CA GLY A 247 -10.77 -21.44 21.70
C GLY A 247 -10.31 -20.11 22.29
N ILE A 248 -9.94 -19.12 21.50
CA ILE A 248 -9.51 -17.82 22.01
C ILE A 248 -10.75 -17.02 22.48
N SER A 249 -10.77 -16.68 23.78
CA SER A 249 -11.86 -15.92 24.40
C SER A 249 -11.48 -14.46 24.66
N SER A 250 -10.20 -14.15 24.90
CA SER A 250 -9.72 -12.77 25.03
C SER A 250 -8.22 -12.64 24.76
N VAL A 251 -7.78 -11.41 24.48
CA VAL A 251 -6.37 -11.00 24.40
C VAL A 251 -6.21 -9.77 25.27
N GLU A 252 -5.17 -9.75 26.10
CA GLU A 252 -4.89 -8.65 27.05
C GLU A 252 -3.43 -8.20 26.90
N PRO A 253 -3.16 -6.91 26.64
CA PRO A 253 -1.82 -6.34 26.81
C PRO A 253 -1.48 -6.25 28.30
N LYS A 254 -0.35 -6.86 28.69
CA LYS A 254 0.04 -6.92 30.11
C LYS A 254 1.44 -6.38 30.32
N LEU A 255 1.55 -5.39 31.17
CA LEU A 255 2.82 -4.92 31.72
C LEU A 255 3.31 -5.94 32.74
N MET A 256 4.51 -6.44 32.55
CA MET A 256 5.18 -7.40 33.43
C MET A 256 6.01 -6.67 34.50
N ASP A 257 6.34 -7.35 35.58
CA ASP A 257 7.09 -6.78 36.72
C ASP A 257 8.50 -6.31 36.32
N ASP A 258 9.05 -6.85 35.25
CA ASP A 258 10.33 -6.44 34.65
C ASP A 258 10.24 -5.20 33.73
N GLY A 259 9.07 -4.58 33.64
CA GLY A 259 8.82 -3.37 32.85
C GLY A 259 8.54 -3.61 31.36
N TYR A 260 8.48 -4.86 30.93
CA TYR A 260 8.16 -5.20 29.54
C TYR A 260 6.68 -5.43 29.33
N LEU A 261 6.18 -5.04 28.16
CA LEU A 261 4.83 -5.29 27.70
C LEU A 261 4.79 -6.60 26.89
N THR A 262 3.77 -7.43 27.13
CA THR A 262 3.51 -8.67 26.38
C THR A 262 2.01 -8.85 26.15
N LEU A 263 1.63 -9.72 25.23
CA LEU A 263 0.23 -10.11 25.04
C LEU A 263 -0.06 -11.41 25.76
N ARG A 264 -1.20 -11.46 26.46
CA ARG A 264 -1.76 -12.65 27.07
C ARG A 264 -3.00 -13.07 26.31
N PHE A 265 -3.07 -14.33 25.94
CA PHE A 265 -4.19 -14.93 25.23
C PHE A 265 -4.91 -15.89 26.18
N GLN A 266 -6.21 -15.64 26.39
CA GLN A 266 -7.05 -16.53 27.17
C GLN A 266 -7.74 -17.52 26.23
N ASP A 267 -7.47 -18.80 26.43
CA ASP A 267 -8.28 -19.86 25.85
C ASP A 267 -9.40 -20.23 26.83
N GLY A 268 -10.62 -20.35 26.33
CA GLY A 268 -11.79 -20.64 27.15
C GLY A 268 -11.74 -22.02 27.84
N SER A 269 -10.89 -22.93 27.36
CA SER A 269 -10.69 -24.27 27.95
C SER A 269 -9.73 -24.28 29.14
N PHE A 270 -8.97 -23.21 29.37
CA PHE A 270 -7.95 -23.13 30.39
C PHE A 270 -8.18 -21.95 31.34
N LYS A 271 -7.84 -22.17 32.64
CA LYS A 271 -7.98 -21.12 33.65
C LYS A 271 -6.88 -20.04 33.57
N THR A 272 -5.71 -20.41 33.06
CA THR A 272 -4.53 -19.53 33.01
C THR A 272 -4.27 -19.09 31.59
N PRO A 273 -4.10 -17.76 31.31
CA PRO A 273 -3.78 -17.28 29.99
C PRO A 273 -2.38 -17.69 29.53
N PHE A 274 -2.22 -17.83 28.24
CA PHE A 274 -0.94 -18.09 27.59
C PHE A 274 -0.24 -16.79 27.22
N LEU A 275 1.07 -16.75 27.33
CA LEU A 275 1.88 -15.67 26.72
C LEU A 275 1.94 -15.89 25.20
N ASP A 276 2.07 -14.81 24.45
CA ASP A 276 2.16 -14.78 22.98
C ASP A 276 3.14 -15.80 22.40
N ARG A 277 4.29 -16.04 23.07
CA ARG A 277 5.30 -17.00 22.62
C ARG A 277 4.83 -18.46 22.59
N TYR A 278 3.73 -18.79 23.26
CA TYR A 278 3.15 -20.13 23.32
C TYR A 278 1.87 -20.29 22.50
N VAL A 279 1.47 -19.22 21.81
CA VAL A 279 0.30 -19.19 20.95
C VAL A 279 0.70 -19.51 19.51
N SER A 280 -0.20 -20.10 18.71
CA SER A 280 0.09 -20.44 17.31
C SER A 280 0.39 -19.21 16.47
N ASP A 281 1.18 -19.39 15.40
CA ASP A 281 1.52 -18.31 14.46
C ASP A 281 0.28 -17.71 13.82
N GLY A 282 -0.67 -18.54 13.40
CA GLY A 282 -1.92 -18.09 12.80
C GLY A 282 -2.77 -17.25 13.75
N THR A 283 -2.78 -17.58 15.05
CA THR A 283 -3.50 -16.81 16.07
C THR A 283 -2.90 -15.40 16.22
N ILE A 284 -1.57 -15.30 16.32
CA ILE A 284 -0.87 -14.01 16.41
C ILE A 284 -1.11 -13.19 15.13
N LYS A 285 -1.01 -13.83 13.97
CA LYS A 285 -1.19 -13.17 12.66
C LYS A 285 -2.62 -12.64 12.49
N MET A 286 -3.62 -13.45 12.84
CA MET A 286 -5.02 -13.00 12.80
C MET A 286 -5.25 -11.81 13.73
N PHE A 287 -4.72 -11.88 14.97
CA PHE A 287 -4.85 -10.75 15.90
C PHE A 287 -4.18 -9.49 15.36
N ALA A 288 -3.00 -9.59 14.78
CA ALA A 288 -2.29 -8.46 14.18
C ALA A 288 -3.06 -7.86 12.98
N TYR A 289 -3.64 -8.70 12.10
CA TYR A 289 -4.51 -8.19 11.03
C TYR A 289 -5.76 -7.49 11.57
N LEU A 290 -6.39 -8.04 12.60
CA LEU A 290 -7.53 -7.36 13.21
C LEU A 290 -7.15 -6.02 13.84
N VAL A 291 -5.98 -5.92 14.50
CA VAL A 291 -5.44 -4.66 15.00
C VAL A 291 -5.19 -3.67 13.86
N LEU A 292 -4.55 -4.11 12.77
CA LEU A 292 -4.29 -3.28 11.58
C LEU A 292 -5.59 -2.82 10.90
N LEU A 293 -6.52 -3.75 10.68
CA LEU A 293 -7.74 -3.49 9.93
C LEU A 293 -8.80 -2.72 10.73
N HIS A 294 -8.71 -2.70 12.06
CA HIS A 294 -9.59 -1.91 12.93
C HIS A 294 -8.93 -0.64 13.45
N ASP A 295 -7.81 -0.21 12.85
CA ASP A 295 -7.20 1.07 13.19
C ASP A 295 -8.23 2.20 13.15
N PRO A 296 -8.38 3.01 14.21
CA PRO A 296 -9.30 4.16 14.24
C PRO A 296 -9.02 5.20 13.16
N ARG A 297 -7.77 5.29 12.72
CA ARG A 297 -7.32 6.15 11.62
C ARG A 297 -6.71 5.30 10.51
N PRO A 298 -7.54 4.75 9.62
CA PRO A 298 -7.07 3.84 8.58
C PRO A 298 -6.04 4.51 7.66
N HIS A 299 -5.02 3.76 7.29
CA HIS A 299 -4.07 4.19 6.28
C HIS A 299 -4.78 4.44 4.94
N PRO A 300 -4.44 5.50 4.21
CA PRO A 300 -5.05 5.78 2.90
C PRO A 300 -4.76 4.68 1.87
N LEU A 301 -3.62 4.01 1.99
CA LEU A 301 -3.26 2.82 1.23
C LEU A 301 -2.63 1.78 2.15
N LEU A 302 -3.14 0.55 2.06
CA LEU A 302 -2.63 -0.64 2.72
C LEU A 302 -2.23 -1.67 1.66
N CYS A 303 -0.97 -2.06 1.62
CA CYS A 303 -0.47 -3.16 0.80
C CYS A 303 -0.12 -4.34 1.70
N VAL A 304 -0.64 -5.54 1.39
CA VAL A 304 -0.38 -6.76 2.17
C VAL A 304 0.02 -7.89 1.23
N GLU A 305 1.19 -8.48 1.48
CA GLU A 305 1.65 -9.64 0.71
C GLU A 305 1.27 -10.93 1.42
N GLU A 306 0.68 -11.86 0.65
CA GLU A 306 0.39 -13.24 1.03
C GLU A 306 -0.21 -13.37 2.45
N PRO A 307 -1.36 -12.71 2.71
CA PRO A 307 -1.98 -12.75 4.04
C PRO A 307 -2.37 -14.16 4.48
N GLU A 308 -2.57 -15.07 3.54
CA GLU A 308 -2.90 -16.47 3.80
C GLU A 308 -1.80 -17.27 4.48
N ASN A 309 -0.53 -16.86 4.37
CA ASN A 309 0.58 -17.60 4.98
C ASN A 309 0.36 -17.84 6.47
N GLN A 310 0.44 -19.10 6.90
CA GLN A 310 0.24 -19.52 8.30
C GLN A 310 -1.21 -19.38 8.83
N LEU A 311 -2.18 -19.06 7.98
CA LEU A 311 -3.59 -19.04 8.34
C LEU A 311 -4.31 -20.29 7.79
N TYR A 312 -5.38 -20.69 8.46
CA TYR A 312 -6.21 -21.79 7.98
C TYR A 312 -7.01 -21.37 6.73
N PRO A 313 -7.11 -22.22 5.70
CA PRO A 313 -7.88 -21.91 4.48
C PRO A 313 -9.32 -21.46 4.74
N GLN A 314 -9.97 -22.01 5.77
CA GLN A 314 -11.33 -21.64 6.17
C GLN A 314 -11.48 -20.19 6.60
N LEU A 315 -10.40 -19.51 7.00
CA LEU A 315 -10.42 -18.11 7.40
C LEU A 315 -10.28 -17.15 6.20
N MET A 316 -10.03 -17.66 4.99
CA MET A 316 -9.71 -16.82 3.83
C MET A 316 -10.87 -15.93 3.40
N ALA A 317 -12.09 -16.46 3.36
CA ALA A 317 -13.28 -15.68 3.01
C ALA A 317 -13.54 -14.57 4.04
N GLU A 318 -13.36 -14.89 5.30
CA GLU A 318 -13.57 -13.96 6.41
C GLU A 318 -12.50 -12.86 6.44
N LEU A 319 -11.25 -13.21 6.19
CA LEU A 319 -10.16 -12.24 6.08
C LEU A 319 -10.37 -11.29 4.88
N ALA A 320 -10.85 -11.83 3.76
CA ALA A 320 -11.22 -11.03 2.61
C ALA A 320 -12.32 -10.01 2.93
N GLU A 321 -13.34 -10.41 3.69
CA GLU A 321 -14.40 -9.51 4.15
C GLU A 321 -13.86 -8.40 5.09
N GLU A 322 -12.90 -8.72 5.96
CA GLU A 322 -12.27 -7.70 6.81
C GLU A 322 -11.48 -6.67 5.97
N PHE A 323 -10.73 -7.12 4.95
CA PHE A 323 -10.07 -6.20 4.00
C PHE A 323 -11.06 -5.34 3.23
N ARG A 324 -12.16 -5.93 2.73
CA ARG A 324 -13.21 -5.20 2.01
C ARG A 324 -13.91 -4.19 2.94
N SER A 325 -14.18 -4.57 4.18
CA SER A 325 -14.72 -3.67 5.20
C SER A 325 -13.79 -2.49 5.48
N TYR A 326 -12.48 -2.74 5.54
CA TYR A 326 -11.48 -1.67 5.68
C TYR A 326 -11.51 -0.72 4.48
N ALA A 327 -11.52 -1.25 3.26
CA ALA A 327 -11.60 -0.47 2.03
C ALA A 327 -12.87 0.41 1.98
N ASN A 328 -14.00 -0.12 2.44
CA ASN A 328 -15.28 0.60 2.50
C ASN A 328 -15.31 1.73 3.55
N ARG A 329 -14.39 1.74 4.52
CA ARG A 329 -14.24 2.83 5.50
C ARG A 329 -13.32 3.96 5.03
N GLY A 330 -12.91 3.97 3.77
CA GLY A 330 -12.11 5.03 3.15
C GLY A 330 -10.62 4.73 3.00
N GLY A 331 -10.15 3.55 3.40
CA GLY A 331 -8.84 3.03 3.02
C GLY A 331 -8.85 2.47 1.60
N GLN A 332 -7.68 2.26 1.00
CA GLN A 332 -7.52 1.45 -0.21
C GLN A 332 -6.62 0.26 0.11
N VAL A 333 -6.99 -0.93 -0.33
CA VAL A 333 -6.27 -2.16 0.02
C VAL A 333 -5.80 -2.87 -1.23
N PHE A 334 -4.51 -3.19 -1.27
CA PHE A 334 -3.91 -4.06 -2.28
C PHE A 334 -3.39 -5.31 -1.59
N VAL A 335 -3.80 -6.46 -2.06
CA VAL A 335 -3.38 -7.76 -1.54
C VAL A 335 -2.77 -8.58 -2.66
N SER A 336 -1.59 -9.17 -2.44
CA SER A 336 -1.10 -10.27 -3.28
C SER A 336 -1.42 -11.60 -2.63
N THR A 337 -1.81 -12.59 -3.43
CA THR A 337 -2.15 -13.91 -2.90
C THR A 337 -1.75 -15.04 -3.85
N HIS A 338 -1.48 -16.20 -3.24
CA HIS A 338 -1.37 -17.50 -3.90
C HIS A 338 -2.48 -18.47 -3.48
N SER A 339 -3.47 -18.00 -2.68
CA SER A 339 -4.56 -18.81 -2.18
C SER A 339 -5.77 -18.80 -3.10
N PRO A 340 -6.14 -19.94 -3.72
CA PRO A 340 -7.41 -20.06 -4.42
C PRO A 340 -8.62 -19.83 -3.50
N ASP A 341 -8.51 -20.21 -2.23
CA ASP A 341 -9.60 -20.01 -1.26
C ASP A 341 -9.81 -18.52 -0.95
N PHE A 342 -8.73 -17.73 -0.89
CA PHE A 342 -8.84 -16.27 -0.78
C PHE A 342 -9.47 -15.69 -2.05
N LEU A 343 -9.04 -16.17 -3.23
CA LEU A 343 -9.54 -15.70 -4.53
C LEU A 343 -11.03 -16.04 -4.73
N ASN A 344 -11.53 -17.15 -4.15
CA ASN A 344 -12.95 -17.52 -4.19
C ASN A 344 -13.87 -16.51 -3.49
N ALA A 345 -13.34 -15.69 -2.58
CA ALA A 345 -14.08 -14.65 -1.88
C ALA A 345 -14.07 -13.29 -2.61
N MET A 346 -13.46 -13.22 -3.81
CA MET A 346 -13.30 -11.96 -4.55
C MET A 346 -14.39 -11.74 -5.57
N GLU A 347 -14.65 -10.47 -5.87
CA GLU A 347 -15.48 -10.04 -6.98
C GLU A 347 -14.61 -9.86 -8.25
N LEU A 348 -15.22 -9.97 -9.43
CA LEU A 348 -14.52 -9.83 -10.72
C LEU A 348 -13.74 -8.52 -10.87
N ASN A 349 -14.28 -7.42 -10.35
CA ASN A 349 -13.68 -6.10 -10.44
C ASN A 349 -12.48 -5.93 -9.49
N GLU A 350 -12.36 -6.80 -8.47
CA GLU A 350 -11.31 -6.75 -7.45
C GLU A 350 -10.04 -7.49 -7.90
N VAL A 351 -10.10 -8.34 -8.94
CA VAL A 351 -9.00 -9.24 -9.30
C VAL A 351 -8.25 -8.78 -10.53
N CYS A 352 -6.93 -8.76 -10.41
CA CYS A 352 -6.01 -8.70 -11.54
C CYS A 352 -4.93 -9.79 -11.42
N TRP A 353 -4.32 -10.15 -12.56
CA TRP A 353 -3.21 -11.08 -12.57
C TRP A 353 -2.04 -10.57 -13.38
N LEU A 354 -0.86 -11.05 -13.02
CA LEU A 354 0.40 -10.69 -13.60
C LEU A 354 0.96 -11.86 -14.41
N VAL A 355 1.32 -11.60 -15.66
CA VAL A 355 1.96 -12.57 -16.54
C VAL A 355 3.36 -12.09 -16.91
N LYS A 356 4.37 -12.92 -16.62
CA LYS A 356 5.75 -12.64 -17.00
C LYS A 356 6.02 -13.17 -18.41
N ASN A 357 6.33 -12.28 -19.32
CA ASN A 357 6.72 -12.55 -20.69
C ASN A 357 8.20 -12.23 -20.92
N GLN A 358 8.76 -12.60 -22.07
CA GLN A 358 10.18 -12.37 -22.42
C GLN A 358 10.58 -10.88 -22.39
N GLY A 359 9.63 -9.96 -22.51
CA GLY A 359 9.86 -8.50 -22.49
C GLY A 359 9.59 -7.78 -21.18
N GLY A 360 9.02 -8.45 -20.18
CA GLY A 360 8.58 -7.85 -18.93
C GLY A 360 7.30 -8.48 -18.41
N THR A 361 6.64 -7.84 -17.44
CA THR A 361 5.37 -8.28 -16.87
C THR A 361 4.22 -7.49 -17.47
N THR A 362 3.12 -8.15 -17.80
CA THR A 362 1.83 -7.55 -18.18
C THR A 362 0.82 -7.72 -17.06
N ILE A 363 -0.16 -6.81 -16.97
CA ILE A 363 -1.26 -6.85 -16.00
C ILE A 363 -2.57 -7.06 -16.75
N HIS A 364 -3.38 -8.00 -16.27
CA HIS A 364 -4.69 -8.31 -16.81
C HIS A 364 -5.74 -8.22 -15.71
N ARG A 365 -7.00 -7.94 -16.06
CA ARG A 365 -8.11 -7.84 -15.10
C ARG A 365 -9.16 -8.91 -15.36
N ALA A 366 -9.68 -9.52 -14.30
CA ALA A 366 -10.70 -10.57 -14.41
C ALA A 366 -11.97 -10.04 -15.07
N LYS A 367 -12.38 -8.82 -14.77
CA LYS A 367 -13.57 -8.16 -15.37
C LYS A 367 -13.49 -7.96 -16.87
N ASP A 368 -12.27 -7.93 -17.45
CA ASP A 368 -12.03 -7.65 -18.87
C ASP A 368 -11.85 -8.95 -19.68
N ASN A 369 -11.83 -10.11 -19.02
CA ASN A 369 -11.75 -11.42 -19.67
C ASN A 369 -13.15 -12.02 -19.81
N ASN A 370 -13.69 -12.03 -21.04
CA ASN A 370 -15.04 -12.49 -21.35
C ASN A 370 -15.32 -13.94 -20.89
N GLN A 371 -14.32 -14.82 -20.95
CA GLN A 371 -14.47 -16.21 -20.57
C GLN A 371 -14.63 -16.35 -19.06
N ILE A 372 -13.77 -15.66 -18.27
CA ILE A 372 -13.88 -15.64 -16.79
C ILE A 372 -15.23 -15.02 -16.37
N VAL A 373 -15.62 -13.90 -17.01
CA VAL A 373 -16.92 -13.24 -16.72
C VAL A 373 -18.10 -14.18 -16.96
N THR A 374 -18.07 -14.96 -18.07
CA THR A 374 -19.13 -15.90 -18.38
C THR A 374 -19.23 -17.01 -17.33
N TYR A 375 -18.11 -17.65 -16.98
CA TYR A 375 -18.11 -18.73 -15.99
C TYR A 375 -18.53 -18.27 -14.58
N VAL A 376 -18.08 -17.09 -14.18
CA VAL A 376 -18.52 -16.53 -12.88
C VAL A 376 -20.02 -16.22 -12.89
N ALA A 377 -20.58 -15.77 -14.03
CA ALA A 377 -22.03 -15.57 -14.17
C ALA A 377 -22.82 -16.90 -14.12
N GLU A 378 -22.20 -18.02 -14.50
CA GLU A 378 -22.74 -19.37 -14.39
C GLU A 378 -22.59 -19.98 -12.99
N GLY A 379 -21.85 -19.31 -12.08
CA GLY A 379 -21.71 -19.71 -10.69
C GLY A 379 -20.34 -20.27 -10.31
N ASP A 380 -19.38 -20.28 -11.23
CA ASP A 380 -18.02 -20.71 -10.94
C ASP A 380 -17.26 -19.68 -10.08
N GLN A 381 -16.43 -20.17 -9.19
CA GLN A 381 -15.60 -19.35 -8.30
C GLN A 381 -14.26 -19.00 -8.93
N LEU A 382 -13.76 -17.78 -8.72
CA LEU A 382 -12.52 -17.27 -9.31
C LEU A 382 -11.28 -18.13 -8.98
N GLY A 383 -11.17 -18.62 -7.74
CA GLY A 383 -10.07 -19.51 -7.35
C GLY A 383 -10.14 -20.89 -7.99
N TYR A 384 -11.35 -21.39 -8.27
CA TYR A 384 -11.54 -22.61 -9.06
C TYR A 384 -11.08 -22.40 -10.50
N LEU A 385 -11.55 -21.31 -11.15
CA LEU A 385 -11.16 -20.97 -12.52
C LEU A 385 -9.64 -20.78 -12.64
N TRP A 386 -9.01 -20.15 -11.65
CA TRP A 386 -7.57 -19.99 -11.60
C TRP A 386 -6.85 -21.36 -11.58
N LYS A 387 -7.29 -22.31 -10.74
CA LYS A 387 -6.75 -23.68 -10.71
C LYS A 387 -6.95 -24.44 -12.01
N GLN A 388 -7.99 -24.11 -12.78
CA GLN A 388 -8.29 -24.75 -14.07
C GLN A 388 -7.54 -24.14 -15.26
N GLY A 389 -6.69 -23.12 -15.04
CA GLY A 389 -5.85 -22.52 -16.08
C GLY A 389 -6.52 -21.40 -16.87
N PHE A 390 -7.60 -20.79 -16.37
CA PHE A 390 -8.29 -19.70 -17.08
C PHE A 390 -7.63 -18.33 -16.92
N PHE A 391 -6.57 -18.23 -16.15
CA PHE A 391 -5.82 -16.98 -15.95
C PHE A 391 -4.53 -16.91 -16.79
N ASP A 392 -4.59 -17.45 -17.99
CA ASP A 392 -3.56 -17.39 -19.05
C ASP A 392 -2.13 -17.02 -18.58
N GLY A 393 -1.33 -18.03 -18.20
CA GLY A 393 0.08 -17.86 -17.81
C GLY A 393 0.31 -17.35 -16.37
N ALA A 394 -0.74 -17.18 -15.58
CA ALA A 394 -0.67 -16.85 -14.15
C ALA A 394 -1.15 -18.01 -13.25
N ASP A 395 -1.42 -19.15 -13.84
CA ASP A 395 -1.99 -20.32 -13.17
C ASP A 395 -1.05 -20.87 -12.09
N PRO A 396 -1.58 -21.41 -10.99
CA PRO A 396 -0.76 -22.05 -9.98
C PRO A 396 -0.08 -23.30 -10.57
N GLN A 397 1.24 -23.34 -10.50
CA GLN A 397 2.03 -24.50 -10.92
C GLN A 397 2.18 -25.50 -9.79
#